data_7bc7583a041e53f211848ebf774fab15
#
_entry.id   7bc7583a041e53f211848ebf774fab15
#
_cell.length_a   1.000
_cell.length_b   1.000
_cell.length_c   1.000
_cell.angle_alpha   90.00
_cell.angle_beta   90.00
_cell.angle_gamma   90.00
#
_symmetry.space_group_name_H-M   'P 1'
#
loop_
_entity.id
_entity.type
_entity.pdbx_description
1 polymer ?
#
loop_
_entity_poly.entity_id
_entity_poly.type
_entity_poly.pdbx_seq_one_letter_code
_entity_poly.pdbx_strand_id
1 'polypeptide(L)'
;MGIQAAEISAILKDQIKNFGKDAQVAEVGRVLSVGDGIARVHGLDNVQAGEMVEFPGGIRGMALNLEVDNVGVVIFGSDQDIKEGDTVKRTKSIVDVPAGNGLLGRVVDGLGNPIDGKGPIAATERRIADQKAPGIIPRKSVHEPMATGLKAVDAMIPVGRGQRELIIGDRQTGKTAVALDAILNQKVYNEAAGDDESKKLYCIYVAIGQKRSTVAQLVKKLEETGAIDYTIVVAATASDPAPMQFLAPYAATAMAEFFRDNGRHALIIYDDLSKQAVAYRQMSLLLRRPPGREAYPGDVFYLHSRLLERSSKLNEDFGAGSLTALPIIETQGGDVSAFIPTNVISITDGQIFLETELCYQGIRPAVNTGLSVSRVGSSAQTNAMKSVAGKVKLELAQYREMAAFAQFGSDLDASTQALLNRGARLTELMKQNQYSPMTNAEIVCVIYAGTSGALDKVAVKDVGRFEAGLLKHLRTTGKALLEDITKNDRKVAGDLEKAIKAEIAAFAKDFA
;
A
#
# COMPACT_ATOMS: atom_id res chain seq x y z
N MET A 1 -27.09 -20.52 -24.38
CA MET A 1 -28.44 -20.58 -24.97
C MET A 1 -28.53 -19.37 -25.89
N GLY A 2 -28.85 -19.58 -27.17
CA GLY A 2 -29.00 -18.48 -28.09
C GLY A 2 -30.33 -17.76 -27.83
N ILE A 3 -30.32 -16.44 -27.89
CA ILE A 3 -31.52 -15.59 -27.82
C ILE A 3 -32.45 -16.09 -28.92
N GLN A 4 -33.71 -16.39 -28.59
CA GLN A 4 -34.65 -16.85 -29.59
C GLN A 4 -35.01 -15.70 -30.54
N ALA A 5 -34.99 -15.99 -31.84
CA ALA A 5 -35.31 -15.01 -32.88
C ALA A 5 -36.68 -14.28 -32.67
N ALA A 6 -37.57 -14.89 -31.89
CA ALA A 6 -38.84 -14.31 -31.47
C ALA A 6 -38.70 -13.12 -30.50
N GLU A 7 -37.70 -13.16 -29.60
CA GLU A 7 -37.45 -12.10 -28.63
C GLU A 7 -36.81 -10.87 -29.30
N ILE A 8 -35.87 -11.11 -30.22
CA ILE A 8 -35.27 -10.05 -31.03
C ILE A 8 -36.37 -9.39 -31.90
N SER A 9 -37.28 -10.17 -32.47
CA SER A 9 -38.38 -9.65 -33.26
C SER A 9 -39.38 -8.84 -32.43
N ALA A 10 -39.62 -9.22 -31.17
CA ALA A 10 -40.49 -8.47 -30.26
C ALA A 10 -39.84 -7.12 -29.85
N ILE A 11 -38.55 -7.12 -29.55
CA ILE A 11 -37.80 -5.91 -29.22
C ILE A 11 -37.72 -4.97 -30.43
N LEU A 12 -37.43 -5.50 -31.62
CA LEU A 12 -37.39 -4.70 -32.85
C LEU A 12 -38.77 -4.09 -33.21
N LYS A 13 -39.86 -4.82 -33.02
CA LYS A 13 -41.22 -4.31 -33.23
C LYS A 13 -41.57 -3.18 -32.24
N ASP A 14 -41.13 -3.26 -31.03
CA ASP A 14 -41.35 -2.21 -30.03
C ASP A 14 -40.49 -0.97 -30.32
N GLN A 15 -39.24 -1.15 -30.74
CA GLN A 15 -38.38 -0.06 -31.22
C GLN A 15 -38.94 0.63 -32.47
N ILE A 16 -39.46 -0.11 -33.44
CA ILE A 16 -40.06 0.45 -34.65
C ILE A 16 -41.35 1.25 -34.33
N LYS A 17 -42.16 0.80 -33.38
CA LYS A 17 -43.36 1.54 -32.92
C LYS A 17 -43.01 2.86 -32.23
N ASN A 18 -41.85 2.95 -31.59
CA ASN A 18 -41.39 4.12 -30.84
C ASN A 18 -40.43 5.02 -31.64
N PHE A 19 -40.13 4.70 -32.90
CA PHE A 19 -39.16 5.40 -33.76
C PHE A 19 -39.52 6.86 -34.09
N GLY A 20 -40.59 7.38 -33.60
CA GLY A 20 -41.01 8.78 -33.79
C GLY A 20 -41.10 9.61 -32.50
N LYS A 21 -40.69 9.02 -31.38
CA LYS A 21 -40.73 9.68 -30.07
C LYS A 21 -39.37 9.62 -29.43
N ASP A 22 -38.60 10.64 -29.61
CA ASP A 22 -37.45 11.04 -28.85
C ASP A 22 -36.06 10.69 -29.38
N ALA A 23 -35.30 11.75 -29.57
CA ALA A 23 -33.86 11.80 -29.64
C ALA A 23 -33.15 11.30 -28.32
N GLN A 24 -33.92 10.73 -27.39
CA GLN A 24 -33.43 10.13 -26.14
C GLN A 24 -33.15 8.63 -26.24
N VAL A 25 -33.54 7.94 -27.31
CA VAL A 25 -33.43 6.47 -27.43
C VAL A 25 -31.99 5.96 -27.49
N ALA A 26 -31.06 6.77 -27.97
CA ALA A 26 -29.63 6.41 -28.03
C ALA A 26 -28.91 6.40 -26.65
N GLU A 27 -29.58 6.78 -25.56
CA GLU A 27 -29.00 6.93 -24.22
C GLU A 27 -29.56 5.95 -23.18
N VAL A 28 -30.45 5.07 -23.63
CA VAL A 28 -31.15 4.12 -22.77
C VAL A 28 -31.00 2.71 -23.34
N GLY A 29 -30.68 1.76 -22.46
CA GLY A 29 -30.61 0.34 -22.77
C GLY A 29 -31.63 -0.46 -21.97
N ARG A 30 -31.76 -1.75 -22.27
CA ARG A 30 -32.56 -2.72 -21.53
C ARG A 30 -31.74 -3.91 -21.08
N VAL A 31 -31.96 -4.35 -19.85
CA VAL A 31 -31.30 -5.54 -19.29
C VAL A 31 -31.79 -6.77 -20.03
N LEU A 32 -30.88 -7.52 -20.63
CA LEU A 32 -31.11 -8.82 -21.26
C LEU A 32 -31.02 -9.96 -20.27
N SER A 33 -30.03 -9.87 -19.38
CA SER A 33 -29.79 -10.84 -18.29
C SER A 33 -29.02 -10.17 -17.16
N VAL A 34 -29.24 -10.64 -15.95
CA VAL A 34 -28.55 -10.15 -14.74
C VAL A 34 -28.24 -11.34 -13.82
N GLY A 35 -27.10 -11.31 -13.15
CA GLY A 35 -26.70 -12.28 -12.15
C GLY A 35 -25.22 -12.15 -11.81
N ASP A 36 -24.86 -12.53 -10.59
CA ASP A 36 -23.49 -12.53 -10.07
C ASP A 36 -22.75 -11.16 -10.18
N GLY A 37 -23.51 -10.07 -10.07
CA GLY A 37 -22.99 -8.71 -10.17
C GLY A 37 -22.69 -8.23 -11.59
N ILE A 38 -23.15 -8.96 -12.61
CA ILE A 38 -23.02 -8.61 -14.03
C ILE A 38 -24.40 -8.48 -14.67
N ALA A 39 -24.59 -7.43 -15.47
CA ALA A 39 -25.73 -7.29 -16.36
C ALA A 39 -25.28 -7.26 -17.82
N ARG A 40 -26.05 -7.90 -18.70
CA ARG A 40 -25.95 -7.72 -20.15
C ARG A 40 -27.07 -6.81 -20.58
N VAL A 41 -26.71 -5.74 -21.26
CA VAL A 41 -27.64 -4.67 -21.63
C VAL A 41 -27.65 -4.53 -23.13
N HIS A 42 -28.85 -4.56 -23.75
CA HIS A 42 -29.06 -4.24 -25.16
C HIS A 42 -29.34 -2.75 -25.33
N GLY A 43 -28.86 -2.17 -26.41
CA GLY A 43 -28.82 -0.72 -26.58
C GLY A 43 -27.56 -0.12 -25.96
N LEU A 44 -27.63 1.13 -25.58
CA LEU A 44 -26.43 1.89 -25.14
C LEU A 44 -25.36 2.01 -26.23
N ASP A 45 -25.76 2.19 -27.48
CA ASP A 45 -24.89 2.12 -28.67
C ASP A 45 -23.72 3.10 -28.65
N ASN A 46 -23.83 4.19 -27.89
CA ASN A 46 -22.78 5.21 -27.75
C ASN A 46 -22.07 5.17 -26.42
N VAL A 47 -22.29 4.13 -25.57
CA VAL A 47 -21.61 4.02 -24.27
C VAL A 47 -20.12 3.77 -24.47
N GLN A 48 -19.30 4.35 -23.59
CA GLN A 48 -17.86 4.14 -23.60
C GLN A 48 -17.46 3.10 -22.55
N ALA A 49 -16.36 2.40 -22.78
CA ALA A 49 -15.78 1.54 -21.76
C ALA A 49 -15.36 2.38 -20.55
N GLY A 50 -15.72 1.93 -19.34
CA GLY A 50 -15.51 2.68 -18.10
C GLY A 50 -16.58 3.74 -17.81
N GLU A 51 -17.57 3.92 -18.68
CA GLU A 51 -18.68 4.83 -18.43
C GLU A 51 -19.63 4.27 -17.38
N MET A 52 -20.10 5.11 -16.48
CA MET A 52 -21.13 4.80 -15.52
C MET A 52 -22.51 4.71 -16.17
N VAL A 53 -23.28 3.73 -15.74
CA VAL A 53 -24.68 3.56 -16.07
C VAL A 53 -25.51 3.46 -14.79
N GLU A 54 -26.81 3.80 -14.91
CA GLU A 54 -27.73 3.78 -13.79
C GLU A 54 -28.90 2.82 -14.07
N PHE A 55 -29.10 1.90 -13.15
CA PHE A 55 -30.23 0.97 -13.11
C PHE A 55 -31.39 1.57 -12.28
N PRO A 56 -32.59 0.98 -12.34
CA PRO A 56 -33.69 1.35 -11.46
C PRO A 56 -33.27 1.30 -9.96
N GLY A 57 -33.83 2.20 -9.15
CA GLY A 57 -33.48 2.30 -7.75
C GLY A 57 -32.16 3.04 -7.45
N GLY A 58 -31.53 3.64 -8.49
CA GLY A 58 -30.27 4.38 -8.32
C GLY A 58 -29.04 3.48 -8.21
N ILE A 59 -29.17 2.19 -8.53
CA ILE A 59 -28.04 1.25 -8.55
C ILE A 59 -27.11 1.62 -9.71
N ARG A 60 -25.82 1.75 -9.42
CA ARG A 60 -24.82 2.13 -10.41
C ARG A 60 -24.08 0.92 -10.95
N GLY A 61 -23.67 1.01 -12.21
CA GLY A 61 -22.80 0.04 -12.84
C GLY A 61 -21.80 0.73 -13.76
N MET A 62 -20.87 -0.05 -14.30
CA MET A 62 -19.85 0.42 -15.24
C MET A 62 -19.85 -0.47 -16.47
N ALA A 63 -19.91 0.13 -17.65
CA ALA A 63 -19.74 -0.57 -18.92
C ALA A 63 -18.29 -1.06 -19.05
N LEU A 64 -18.10 -2.37 -19.20
CA LEU A 64 -16.77 -2.98 -19.24
C LEU A 64 -16.49 -3.73 -20.55
N ASN A 65 -17.48 -4.47 -21.09
CA ASN A 65 -17.39 -5.12 -22.39
C ASN A 65 -18.36 -4.46 -23.37
N LEU A 66 -17.84 -4.02 -24.51
CA LEU A 66 -18.63 -3.48 -25.59
C LEU A 66 -18.66 -4.54 -26.71
N GLU A 67 -19.81 -5.21 -26.87
CA GLU A 67 -20.04 -6.22 -27.90
C GLU A 67 -20.98 -5.65 -28.96
N VAL A 68 -21.10 -6.29 -30.12
CA VAL A 68 -21.87 -5.78 -31.24
C VAL A 68 -23.37 -5.62 -30.93
N ASP A 69 -23.92 -6.51 -30.13
CA ASP A 69 -25.34 -6.62 -29.81
C ASP A 69 -25.69 -6.37 -28.33
N ASN A 70 -24.67 -6.28 -27.47
CA ASN A 70 -24.89 -6.02 -26.06
C ASN A 70 -23.67 -5.37 -25.39
N VAL A 71 -23.91 -4.80 -24.20
CA VAL A 71 -22.89 -4.24 -23.33
C VAL A 71 -22.84 -5.05 -22.05
N GLY A 72 -21.67 -5.55 -21.70
CA GLY A 72 -21.40 -6.16 -20.40
C GLY A 72 -21.15 -5.09 -19.35
N VAL A 73 -22.02 -5.02 -18.36
CA VAL A 73 -21.98 -4.04 -17.27
C VAL A 73 -21.70 -4.72 -15.96
N VAL A 74 -20.73 -4.22 -15.20
CA VAL A 74 -20.47 -4.64 -13.81
C VAL A 74 -21.28 -3.77 -12.86
N ILE A 75 -21.90 -4.36 -11.85
CA ILE A 75 -22.83 -3.71 -10.94
C ILE A 75 -22.12 -3.36 -9.63
N PHE A 76 -22.20 -2.12 -9.20
CA PHE A 76 -21.66 -1.63 -7.92
C PHE A 76 -22.71 -1.68 -6.82
N GLY A 77 -23.06 -2.88 -6.36
CA GLY A 77 -24.05 -3.09 -5.32
C GLY A 77 -24.77 -4.42 -5.48
N SER A 78 -25.96 -4.54 -4.84
CA SER A 78 -26.82 -5.70 -4.99
C SER A 78 -27.51 -5.69 -6.35
N ASP A 79 -27.47 -6.83 -7.04
CA ASP A 79 -28.19 -7.06 -8.30
C ASP A 79 -29.60 -7.64 -8.11
N GLN A 80 -30.00 -7.89 -6.85
CA GLN A 80 -31.27 -8.56 -6.52
C GLN A 80 -32.53 -7.79 -6.95
N ASP A 81 -32.43 -6.47 -7.00
CA ASP A 81 -33.53 -5.59 -7.38
C ASP A 81 -33.55 -5.27 -8.88
N ILE A 82 -32.58 -5.76 -9.64
CA ILE A 82 -32.51 -5.58 -11.10
C ILE A 82 -33.13 -6.79 -11.81
N LYS A 83 -33.99 -6.52 -12.78
CA LYS A 83 -34.72 -7.55 -13.53
C LYS A 83 -34.46 -7.45 -15.03
N GLU A 84 -34.65 -8.56 -15.73
CA GLU A 84 -34.68 -8.58 -17.18
C GLU A 84 -35.76 -7.63 -17.70
N GLY A 85 -35.41 -6.86 -18.72
CA GLY A 85 -36.30 -5.82 -19.28
C GLY A 85 -36.21 -4.45 -18.61
N ASP A 86 -35.52 -4.34 -17.47
CA ASP A 86 -35.33 -3.05 -16.79
C ASP A 86 -34.54 -2.06 -17.66
N THR A 87 -34.90 -0.79 -17.52
CA THR A 87 -34.27 0.30 -18.26
C THR A 87 -32.97 0.74 -17.61
N VAL A 88 -31.90 0.79 -18.40
CA VAL A 88 -30.57 1.27 -17.96
C VAL A 88 -30.27 2.59 -18.65
N LYS A 89 -29.83 3.60 -17.90
CA LYS A 89 -29.54 4.95 -18.42
C LYS A 89 -28.04 5.18 -18.45
N ARG A 90 -27.55 5.78 -19.54
CA ARG A 90 -26.18 6.34 -19.57
C ARG A 90 -26.08 7.54 -18.64
N THR A 91 -24.95 7.67 -17.97
CA THR A 91 -24.61 8.88 -17.22
C THR A 91 -23.74 9.86 -18.02
N LYS A 92 -23.13 9.41 -19.11
CA LYS A 92 -22.16 10.16 -19.93
C LYS A 92 -20.90 10.57 -19.13
N SER A 93 -20.68 9.97 -17.97
CA SER A 93 -19.51 10.21 -17.14
C SER A 93 -18.73 8.92 -16.92
N ILE A 94 -17.42 8.99 -17.05
CA ILE A 94 -16.53 7.91 -16.63
C ILE A 94 -16.58 7.81 -15.10
N VAL A 95 -16.36 6.61 -14.56
CA VAL A 95 -16.37 6.38 -13.11
C VAL A 95 -15.45 7.36 -12.42
N ASP A 96 -16.00 8.18 -11.56
CA ASP A 96 -15.31 9.19 -10.77
C ASP A 96 -15.61 9.06 -9.27
N VAL A 97 -14.76 9.64 -8.46
CA VAL A 97 -14.85 9.60 -7.00
C VAL A 97 -14.58 10.97 -6.39
N PRO A 98 -15.11 11.25 -5.19
CA PRO A 98 -14.80 12.47 -4.49
C PRO A 98 -13.31 12.52 -4.12
N ALA A 99 -12.72 13.70 -4.15
CA ALA A 99 -11.36 13.98 -3.72
C ALA A 99 -11.29 15.30 -2.95
N GLY A 100 -10.38 15.39 -2.00
CA GLY A 100 -10.21 16.59 -1.20
C GLY A 100 -9.93 16.29 0.27
N ASN A 101 -9.63 17.36 1.02
CA ASN A 101 -9.32 17.27 2.44
C ASN A 101 -10.51 16.75 3.30
N GLY A 102 -11.75 16.92 2.81
CA GLY A 102 -12.95 16.43 3.50
C GLY A 102 -13.04 14.90 3.64
N LEU A 103 -12.18 14.15 2.93
CA LEU A 103 -12.05 12.69 3.07
C LEU A 103 -11.15 12.27 4.23
N LEU A 104 -10.31 13.15 4.75
CA LEU A 104 -9.43 12.84 5.88
C LEU A 104 -10.25 12.51 7.11
N GLY A 105 -9.88 11.45 7.80
CA GLY A 105 -10.62 10.95 8.97
C GLY A 105 -11.86 10.13 8.64
N ARG A 106 -12.12 9.85 7.35
CA ARG A 106 -13.32 9.17 6.89
C ARG A 106 -13.04 7.75 6.41
N VAL A 107 -14.07 6.91 6.53
CA VAL A 107 -14.10 5.55 5.97
C VAL A 107 -15.14 5.54 4.86
N VAL A 108 -14.71 5.19 3.65
CA VAL A 108 -15.54 5.21 2.44
C VAL A 108 -15.50 3.88 1.71
N ASP A 109 -16.49 3.64 0.86
CA ASP A 109 -16.51 2.49 -0.05
C ASP A 109 -15.69 2.76 -1.33
N GLY A 110 -15.69 1.81 -2.27
CA GLY A 110 -14.96 1.92 -3.55
C GLY A 110 -15.49 3.00 -4.49
N LEU A 111 -16.64 3.59 -4.23
CA LEU A 111 -17.19 4.74 -4.96
C LEU A 111 -17.00 6.07 -4.22
N GLY A 112 -16.38 6.02 -3.03
CA GLY A 112 -16.18 7.19 -2.18
C GLY A 112 -17.39 7.58 -1.34
N ASN A 113 -18.41 6.72 -1.22
CA ASN A 113 -19.53 6.96 -0.33
C ASN A 113 -19.13 6.69 1.12
N PRO A 114 -19.52 7.53 2.09
CA PRO A 114 -19.18 7.32 3.48
C PRO A 114 -19.90 6.08 4.05
N ILE A 115 -19.17 5.26 4.78
CA ILE A 115 -19.66 4.06 5.47
C ILE A 115 -19.39 4.07 6.97
N ASP A 116 -18.92 5.20 7.49
CA ASP A 116 -18.52 5.41 8.90
C ASP A 116 -19.64 6.01 9.78
N GLY A 117 -20.80 6.29 9.19
CA GLY A 117 -21.92 6.90 9.92
C GLY A 117 -21.71 8.37 10.29
N LYS A 118 -20.66 9.03 9.82
CA LYS A 118 -20.34 10.44 10.13
C LYS A 118 -21.01 11.45 9.18
N GLY A 119 -21.98 11.02 8.38
CA GLY A 119 -22.70 11.89 7.44
C GLY A 119 -21.97 12.12 6.10
N PRO A 120 -22.49 13.00 5.26
CA PRO A 120 -21.94 13.26 3.92
C PRO A 120 -20.54 13.87 3.97
N ILE A 121 -19.76 13.64 2.90
CA ILE A 121 -18.39 14.13 2.78
C ILE A 121 -18.40 15.50 2.10
N ALA A 122 -17.72 16.47 2.69
CA ALA A 122 -17.45 17.77 2.10
C ALA A 122 -16.28 17.67 1.10
N ALA A 123 -16.49 16.99 -0.02
CA ALA A 123 -15.49 16.89 -1.07
C ALA A 123 -15.40 18.18 -1.87
N THR A 124 -14.17 18.55 -2.25
CA THR A 124 -13.90 19.78 -3.01
C THR A 124 -13.99 19.57 -4.52
N GLU A 125 -13.66 18.36 -4.99
CA GLU A 125 -13.67 18.02 -6.41
C GLU A 125 -14.01 16.54 -6.63
N ARG A 126 -14.24 16.18 -7.88
CA ARG A 126 -14.36 14.77 -8.32
C ARG A 126 -13.23 14.44 -9.29
N ARG A 127 -12.69 13.26 -9.18
CA ARG A 127 -11.60 12.75 -10.02
C ARG A 127 -11.97 11.43 -10.64
N ILE A 128 -11.58 11.23 -11.89
CA ILE A 128 -11.73 9.95 -12.59
C ILE A 128 -10.93 8.89 -11.83
N ALA A 129 -11.60 7.76 -11.52
CA ALA A 129 -11.00 6.69 -10.71
C ALA A 129 -9.82 6.01 -11.44
N ASP A 130 -9.99 5.65 -12.71
CA ASP A 130 -8.94 5.03 -13.52
C ASP A 130 -8.40 6.02 -14.55
N GLN A 131 -7.50 6.90 -14.07
CA GLN A 131 -6.86 7.88 -14.94
C GLN A 131 -5.43 7.47 -15.29
N LYS A 132 -4.92 8.01 -16.37
CA LYS A 132 -3.57 7.73 -16.88
C LYS A 132 -2.51 8.23 -15.90
N ALA A 133 -1.48 7.41 -15.67
CA ALA A 133 -0.32 7.77 -14.88
C ALA A 133 0.43 8.99 -15.46
N PRO A 134 1.12 9.78 -14.61
CA PRO A 134 1.99 10.86 -15.08
C PRO A 134 3.01 10.36 -16.10
N GLY A 135 3.23 11.15 -17.15
CA GLY A 135 4.25 10.85 -18.16
C GLY A 135 5.69 10.95 -17.64
N ILE A 136 6.66 10.82 -18.52
CA ILE A 136 8.09 10.84 -18.15
C ILE A 136 8.52 12.24 -17.71
N ILE A 137 8.09 13.28 -18.42
CA ILE A 137 8.53 14.67 -18.18
C ILE A 137 8.16 15.20 -16.78
N PRO A 138 6.93 14.95 -16.24
CA PRO A 138 6.57 15.40 -14.90
C PRO A 138 7.33 14.70 -13.77
N ARG A 139 7.98 13.56 -14.01
CA ARG A 139 8.62 12.75 -12.97
C ARG A 139 10.00 13.26 -12.59
N LYS A 140 10.34 13.10 -11.32
CA LYS A 140 11.67 13.27 -10.76
C LYS A 140 12.12 11.97 -10.09
N SER A 141 13.41 11.69 -10.10
CA SER A 141 13.96 10.54 -9.38
C SER A 141 13.69 10.65 -7.89
N VAL A 142 13.32 9.52 -7.26
CA VAL A 142 13.07 9.43 -5.82
C VAL A 142 14.36 9.72 -5.06
N HIS A 143 14.31 10.68 -4.13
CA HIS A 143 15.47 11.14 -3.35
C HIS A 143 15.13 11.56 -1.92
N GLU A 144 13.85 11.64 -1.58
CA GLU A 144 13.38 12.02 -0.23
C GLU A 144 12.97 10.77 0.54
N PRO A 145 13.42 10.58 1.80
CA PRO A 145 13.03 9.43 2.59
C PRO A 145 11.55 9.48 2.99
N MET A 146 10.91 8.30 2.97
CA MET A 146 9.63 8.03 3.61
C MET A 146 9.89 7.09 4.79
N ALA A 147 10.04 7.65 5.99
CA ALA A 147 10.37 6.88 7.17
C ALA A 147 9.20 5.98 7.60
N THR A 148 9.44 4.67 7.63
CA THR A 148 8.44 3.71 8.10
C THR A 148 8.42 3.57 9.61
N GLY A 149 9.50 3.97 10.29
CA GLY A 149 9.68 3.80 11.72
C GLY A 149 10.09 2.39 12.14
N LEU A 150 10.33 1.51 11.16
CA LEU A 150 10.81 0.16 11.38
C LEU A 150 12.31 0.07 11.12
N LYS A 151 13.08 -0.31 12.14
CA LYS A 151 14.56 -0.43 12.05
C LYS A 151 14.99 -1.27 10.86
N ALA A 152 14.39 -2.44 10.71
CA ALA A 152 14.73 -3.38 9.65
C ALA A 152 14.48 -2.81 8.24
N VAL A 153 13.42 -2.03 8.07
CA VAL A 153 13.07 -1.42 6.78
C VAL A 153 13.92 -0.19 6.52
N ASP A 154 13.90 0.79 7.42
CA ASP A 154 14.56 2.10 7.19
C ASP A 154 16.08 1.97 7.08
N ALA A 155 16.69 0.99 7.79
CA ALA A 155 18.12 0.75 7.69
C ALA A 155 18.54 -0.08 6.45
N MET A 156 17.76 -1.08 6.05
CA MET A 156 18.22 -2.07 5.06
C MET A 156 17.45 -2.05 3.74
N ILE A 157 16.22 -1.58 3.75
CA ILE A 157 15.30 -1.57 2.60
C ILE A 157 14.58 -0.22 2.58
N PRO A 158 15.31 0.90 2.49
CA PRO A 158 14.71 2.22 2.63
C PRO A 158 13.70 2.51 1.53
N VAL A 159 12.61 3.17 1.91
CA VAL A 159 11.54 3.59 1.01
C VAL A 159 11.61 5.11 0.85
N GLY A 160 11.50 5.58 -0.38
CA GLY A 160 11.48 7.00 -0.70
C GLY A 160 10.10 7.50 -1.10
N ARG A 161 9.88 8.80 -0.96
CA ARG A 161 8.64 9.47 -1.38
C ARG A 161 8.46 9.39 -2.90
N GLY A 162 7.43 8.70 -3.34
CA GLY A 162 7.15 8.42 -4.74
C GLY A 162 7.59 7.03 -5.22
N GLN A 163 8.17 6.21 -4.34
CA GLN A 163 8.57 4.85 -4.62
C GLN A 163 7.39 3.88 -4.50
N ARG A 164 7.47 2.77 -5.23
CA ARG A 164 6.56 1.63 -5.10
C ARG A 164 7.33 0.47 -4.48
N GLU A 165 7.10 0.18 -3.21
CA GLU A 165 7.78 -0.90 -2.49
C GLU A 165 6.76 -1.98 -2.10
N LEU A 166 6.95 -3.18 -2.65
CA LEU A 166 6.06 -4.31 -2.41
C LEU A 166 6.29 -4.91 -1.02
N ILE A 167 5.22 -5.17 -0.27
CA ILE A 167 5.25 -6.01 0.94
C ILE A 167 4.68 -7.37 0.56
N ILE A 168 5.49 -8.42 0.65
CA ILE A 168 5.14 -9.75 0.18
C ILE A 168 5.45 -10.82 1.24
N GLY A 169 4.59 -11.82 1.36
CA GLY A 169 4.76 -12.94 2.28
C GLY A 169 3.46 -13.71 2.50
N ASP A 170 3.55 -14.81 3.22
CA ASP A 170 2.42 -15.67 3.55
C ASP A 170 1.42 -15.01 4.50
N ARG A 171 0.31 -15.68 4.74
CA ARG A 171 -0.68 -15.22 5.74
C ARG A 171 -0.04 -15.09 7.12
N GLN A 172 -0.46 -14.05 7.85
CA GLN A 172 -0.05 -13.80 9.24
C GLN A 172 1.46 -13.57 9.46
N THR A 173 2.22 -13.24 8.41
CA THR A 173 3.64 -12.87 8.54
C THR A 173 3.86 -11.43 9.00
N GLY A 174 2.78 -10.64 9.14
CA GLY A 174 2.86 -9.26 9.60
C GLY A 174 2.85 -8.19 8.51
N LYS A 175 2.42 -8.51 7.27
CA LYS A 175 2.37 -7.56 6.15
C LYS A 175 1.58 -6.28 6.49
N THR A 176 0.35 -6.46 6.98
CA THR A 176 -0.52 -5.35 7.41
C THR A 176 0.10 -4.55 8.56
N ALA A 177 0.80 -5.21 9.49
CA ALA A 177 1.46 -4.54 10.61
C ALA A 177 2.59 -3.62 10.14
N VAL A 178 3.43 -4.07 9.21
CA VAL A 178 4.48 -3.24 8.59
C VAL A 178 3.89 -2.00 7.92
N ALA A 179 2.80 -2.19 7.15
CA ALA A 179 2.12 -1.09 6.48
C ALA A 179 1.48 -0.11 7.47
N LEU A 180 0.87 -0.63 8.54
CA LEU A 180 0.23 0.20 9.55
C LEU A 180 1.25 0.99 10.38
N ASP A 181 2.38 0.39 10.74
CA ASP A 181 3.47 1.10 11.42
C ASP A 181 4.01 2.26 10.57
N ALA A 182 4.09 2.10 9.25
CA ALA A 182 4.45 3.19 8.35
C ALA A 182 3.45 4.37 8.40
N ILE A 183 2.15 4.09 8.52
CA ILE A 183 1.12 5.13 8.73
C ILE A 183 1.30 5.80 10.10
N LEU A 184 1.40 5.02 11.16
CA LEU A 184 1.50 5.53 12.52
C LEU A 184 2.72 6.42 12.73
N ASN A 185 3.83 6.10 12.07
CA ASN A 185 5.07 6.85 12.14
C ASN A 185 4.93 8.27 11.56
N GLN A 186 4.01 8.51 10.65
CA GLN A 186 3.85 9.84 10.03
C GLN A 186 3.33 10.89 10.99
N LYS A 187 2.69 10.50 12.10
CA LYS A 187 2.17 11.43 13.09
C LYS A 187 3.23 12.42 13.58
N VAL A 188 4.37 11.91 14.01
CA VAL A 188 5.48 12.73 14.53
C VAL A 188 5.99 13.72 13.48
N TYR A 189 6.11 13.27 12.23
CA TYR A 189 6.59 14.13 11.13
C TYR A 189 5.56 15.16 10.72
N ASN A 190 4.28 14.82 10.70
CA ASN A 190 3.19 15.74 10.39
C ASN A 190 3.01 16.80 11.48
N GLU A 191 3.13 16.42 12.75
CA GLU A 191 3.12 17.38 13.88
C GLU A 191 4.33 18.32 13.82
N ALA A 192 5.52 17.80 13.50
CA ALA A 192 6.74 18.60 13.37
C ALA A 192 6.69 19.55 12.16
N ALA A 193 5.93 19.23 11.12
CA ALA A 193 5.72 20.08 9.94
C ALA A 193 4.85 21.31 10.24
N GLY A 194 4.02 21.26 11.31
CA GLY A 194 3.12 22.37 11.67
C GLY A 194 2.19 22.74 10.52
N ASP A 195 2.24 23.98 10.04
CA ASP A 195 1.41 24.45 8.92
C ASP A 195 2.04 24.26 7.55
N ASP A 196 3.24 23.69 7.48
CA ASP A 196 3.93 23.45 6.21
C ASP A 196 3.39 22.20 5.52
N GLU A 197 2.36 22.38 4.71
CA GLU A 197 1.69 21.32 3.94
C GLU A 197 2.63 20.55 2.99
N SER A 198 3.72 21.21 2.54
CA SER A 198 4.70 20.57 1.63
C SER A 198 5.56 19.51 2.30
N LYS A 199 5.56 19.41 3.63
CA LYS A 199 6.29 18.42 4.41
C LYS A 199 5.42 17.29 4.95
N LYS A 200 4.12 17.54 5.07
CA LYS A 200 3.17 16.54 5.58
C LYS A 200 3.01 15.38 4.61
N LEU A 201 2.70 14.23 5.17
CA LEU A 201 2.38 13.02 4.42
C LEU A 201 1.00 12.52 4.83
N TYR A 202 0.08 12.49 3.87
CA TYR A 202 -1.27 11.99 4.04
C TYR A 202 -1.33 10.50 3.65
N CYS A 203 -2.11 9.72 4.38
CA CYS A 203 -2.15 8.29 4.18
C CYS A 203 -3.51 7.85 3.63
N ILE A 204 -3.49 6.85 2.75
CA ILE A 204 -4.68 6.19 2.25
C ILE A 204 -4.50 4.69 2.46
N TYR A 205 -5.40 4.08 3.22
CA TYR A 205 -5.42 2.64 3.41
C TYR A 205 -6.57 2.02 2.63
N VAL A 206 -6.25 1.09 1.74
CA VAL A 206 -7.22 0.39 0.90
C VAL A 206 -7.38 -1.05 1.38
N ALA A 207 -8.51 -1.33 2.03
CA ALA A 207 -8.88 -2.68 2.44
C ALA A 207 -9.62 -3.39 1.29
N ILE A 208 -9.00 -4.42 0.72
CA ILE A 208 -9.53 -5.14 -0.44
C ILE A 208 -9.85 -6.58 -0.03
N GLY A 209 -11.12 -6.96 -0.06
CA GLY A 209 -11.55 -8.31 0.25
C GLY A 209 -11.24 -8.79 1.68
N GLN A 210 -11.06 -7.86 2.61
CA GLN A 210 -10.82 -8.16 4.02
C GLN A 210 -12.14 -8.38 4.78
N LYS A 211 -12.08 -9.05 5.92
CA LYS A 211 -13.23 -9.20 6.82
C LYS A 211 -13.59 -7.84 7.42
N ARG A 212 -14.88 -7.55 7.55
CA ARG A 212 -15.37 -6.30 8.18
C ARG A 212 -14.80 -6.09 9.59
N SER A 213 -14.67 -7.16 10.38
CA SER A 213 -14.07 -7.10 11.71
C SER A 213 -12.62 -6.64 11.70
N THR A 214 -11.83 -7.08 10.70
CA THR A 214 -10.44 -6.67 10.54
C THR A 214 -10.33 -5.18 10.21
N VAL A 215 -11.18 -4.70 9.29
CA VAL A 215 -11.24 -3.28 8.94
C VAL A 215 -11.67 -2.43 10.14
N ALA A 216 -12.68 -2.88 10.91
CA ALA A 216 -13.12 -2.18 12.10
C ALA A 216 -12.01 -2.07 13.17
N GLN A 217 -11.24 -3.13 13.39
CA GLN A 217 -10.09 -3.12 14.31
C GLN A 217 -8.99 -2.15 13.83
N LEU A 218 -8.74 -2.10 12.54
CA LEU A 218 -7.77 -1.19 11.96
C LEU A 218 -8.21 0.27 12.14
N VAL A 219 -9.46 0.60 11.81
CA VAL A 219 -10.01 1.95 12.00
C VAL A 219 -9.93 2.36 13.47
N LYS A 220 -10.33 1.49 14.38
CA LYS A 220 -10.22 1.73 15.83
C LYS A 220 -8.77 2.01 16.24
N LYS A 221 -7.79 1.27 15.69
CA LYS A 221 -6.37 1.50 16.00
C LYS A 221 -5.90 2.86 15.49
N LEU A 222 -6.31 3.27 14.30
CA LEU A 222 -6.00 4.60 13.75
C LEU A 222 -6.64 5.72 14.60
N GLU A 223 -7.87 5.52 15.10
CA GLU A 223 -8.54 6.46 15.99
C GLU A 223 -7.82 6.58 17.33
N GLU A 224 -7.49 5.46 17.99
CA GLU A 224 -6.78 5.43 19.27
C GLU A 224 -5.41 6.11 19.24
N THR A 225 -4.73 6.05 18.10
CA THR A 225 -3.40 6.67 17.92
C THR A 225 -3.47 8.10 17.38
N GLY A 226 -4.65 8.55 16.95
CA GLY A 226 -4.83 9.84 16.28
C GLY A 226 -4.33 9.85 14.82
N ALA A 227 -3.95 8.70 14.28
CA ALA A 227 -3.49 8.60 12.88
C ALA A 227 -4.64 8.72 11.88
N ILE A 228 -5.87 8.55 12.32
CA ILE A 228 -7.06 8.72 11.48
C ILE A 228 -7.16 10.14 10.92
N ASP A 229 -6.70 11.16 11.64
CA ASP A 229 -6.84 12.56 11.27
C ASP A 229 -6.14 12.92 9.95
N TYR A 230 -5.10 12.18 9.59
CA TYR A 230 -4.39 12.34 8.31
C TYR A 230 -4.54 11.12 7.39
N THR A 231 -5.51 10.24 7.66
CA THR A 231 -5.71 8.99 6.92
C THR A 231 -7.12 8.92 6.32
N ILE A 232 -7.20 8.42 5.08
CA ILE A 232 -8.44 8.02 4.41
C ILE A 232 -8.45 6.49 4.38
N VAL A 233 -9.57 5.88 4.80
CA VAL A 233 -9.76 4.43 4.67
C VAL A 233 -10.78 4.15 3.56
N VAL A 234 -10.36 3.41 2.55
CA VAL A 234 -11.24 2.94 1.47
C VAL A 234 -11.44 1.44 1.63
N ALA A 235 -12.67 1.01 1.85
CA ALA A 235 -12.97 -0.38 2.13
C ALA A 235 -13.91 -1.00 1.09
N ALA A 236 -13.45 -2.08 0.47
CA ALA A 236 -14.25 -3.04 -0.28
C ALA A 236 -14.02 -4.41 0.37
N THR A 237 -14.91 -4.78 1.27
CA THR A 237 -14.76 -5.96 2.15
C THR A 237 -15.07 -7.27 1.42
N ALA A 238 -14.80 -8.40 2.06
CA ALA A 238 -15.08 -9.72 1.49
C ALA A 238 -16.58 -9.99 1.22
N SER A 239 -17.46 -9.21 1.82
CA SER A 239 -18.91 -9.29 1.58
C SER A 239 -19.39 -8.36 0.47
N ASP A 240 -18.53 -7.49 -0.04
CA ASP A 240 -18.85 -6.61 -1.14
C ASP A 240 -18.62 -7.33 -2.49
N PRO A 241 -19.41 -7.02 -3.53
CA PRO A 241 -19.28 -7.68 -4.82
C PRO A 241 -17.91 -7.42 -5.47
N ALA A 242 -17.47 -8.36 -6.33
CA ALA A 242 -16.18 -8.28 -7.00
C ALA A 242 -15.90 -6.95 -7.72
N PRO A 243 -16.87 -6.31 -8.40
CA PRO A 243 -16.67 -5.00 -8.99
C PRO A 243 -16.21 -3.91 -8.02
N MET A 244 -16.70 -3.94 -6.78
CA MET A 244 -16.27 -2.99 -5.74
C MET A 244 -14.82 -3.24 -5.30
N GLN A 245 -14.43 -4.50 -5.15
CA GLN A 245 -13.06 -4.88 -4.81
C GLN A 245 -12.07 -4.55 -5.95
N PHE A 246 -12.52 -4.65 -7.19
CA PHE A 246 -11.76 -4.23 -8.36
C PHE A 246 -11.55 -2.72 -8.41
N LEU A 247 -12.60 -1.94 -8.17
CA LEU A 247 -12.59 -0.48 -8.32
C LEU A 247 -11.87 0.23 -7.16
N ALA A 248 -12.00 -0.27 -5.94
CA ALA A 248 -11.51 0.41 -4.73
C ALA A 248 -10.04 0.88 -4.80
N PRO A 249 -9.07 0.09 -5.32
CA PRO A 249 -7.70 0.56 -5.47
C PRO A 249 -7.56 1.76 -6.41
N TYR A 250 -8.29 1.77 -7.52
CA TYR A 250 -8.26 2.89 -8.48
C TYR A 250 -8.90 4.14 -7.89
N ALA A 251 -10.03 4.00 -7.22
CA ALA A 251 -10.72 5.07 -6.52
C ALA A 251 -9.82 5.71 -5.45
N ALA A 252 -9.23 4.89 -4.61
CA ALA A 252 -8.31 5.32 -3.57
C ALA A 252 -7.07 6.03 -4.13
N THR A 253 -6.55 5.56 -5.27
CA THR A 253 -5.42 6.20 -5.95
C THR A 253 -5.81 7.60 -6.45
N ALA A 254 -7.01 7.77 -7.01
CA ALA A 254 -7.50 9.07 -7.44
C ALA A 254 -7.63 10.05 -6.26
N MET A 255 -8.05 9.57 -5.08
CA MET A 255 -8.08 10.37 -3.85
C MET A 255 -6.67 10.77 -3.39
N ALA A 256 -5.71 9.84 -3.50
CA ALA A 256 -4.31 10.09 -3.14
C ALA A 256 -3.61 11.07 -4.09
N GLU A 257 -3.92 11.00 -5.38
CA GLU A 257 -3.39 11.90 -6.41
C GLU A 257 -3.80 13.35 -6.18
N PHE A 258 -4.92 13.60 -5.51
CA PHE A 258 -5.29 14.96 -5.10
C PHE A 258 -4.18 15.63 -4.28
N PHE A 259 -3.59 14.93 -3.35
CA PHE A 259 -2.49 15.48 -2.53
C PHE A 259 -1.22 15.65 -3.36
N ARG A 260 -0.82 14.64 -4.14
CA ARG A 260 0.36 14.69 -5.02
C ARG A 260 0.30 15.87 -5.99
N ASP A 261 -0.83 16.04 -6.67
CA ASP A 261 -0.98 17.04 -7.73
C ASP A 261 -1.11 18.47 -7.17
N ASN A 262 -1.39 18.60 -5.87
CA ASN A 262 -1.39 19.85 -5.13
C ASN A 262 -0.09 20.11 -4.33
N GLY A 263 1.02 19.51 -4.74
CA GLY A 263 2.34 19.74 -4.14
C GLY A 263 2.54 19.12 -2.75
N ARG A 264 1.67 18.19 -2.37
CA ARG A 264 1.73 17.48 -1.09
C ARG A 264 2.21 16.05 -1.28
N HIS A 265 2.37 15.32 -0.18
CA HIS A 265 2.81 13.94 -0.22
C HIS A 265 1.72 13.01 0.28
N ALA A 266 1.57 11.87 -0.39
CA ALA A 266 0.66 10.82 0.01
C ALA A 266 1.35 9.45 0.04
N LEU A 267 0.90 8.61 0.95
CA LEU A 267 1.24 7.19 1.06
C LEU A 267 -0.04 6.39 0.85
N ILE A 268 -0.04 5.47 -0.10
CA ILE A 268 -1.15 4.56 -0.32
C ILE A 268 -0.74 3.11 -0.05
N ILE A 269 -1.58 2.40 0.71
CA ILE A 269 -1.40 0.99 1.04
C ILE A 269 -2.53 0.21 0.40
N TYR A 270 -2.20 -0.80 -0.41
CA TYR A 270 -3.18 -1.71 -1.01
C TYR A 270 -3.13 -3.06 -0.29
N ASP A 271 -4.08 -3.34 0.57
CA ASP A 271 -4.13 -4.56 1.37
C ASP A 271 -5.36 -5.42 1.02
N ASP A 272 -5.28 -6.34 0.06
CA ASP A 272 -4.13 -6.70 -0.78
C ASP A 272 -4.50 -6.75 -2.28
N LEU A 273 -3.52 -6.61 -3.12
CA LEU A 273 -3.70 -6.67 -4.58
C LEU A 273 -3.93 -8.11 -5.09
N SER A 274 -3.59 -9.15 -4.32
CA SER A 274 -3.92 -10.53 -4.67
C SER A 274 -5.43 -10.72 -4.76
N LYS A 275 -6.18 -10.13 -3.83
CA LYS A 275 -7.65 -10.19 -3.82
C LYS A 275 -8.26 -9.34 -4.93
N GLN A 276 -7.66 -8.19 -5.27
CA GLN A 276 -8.07 -7.43 -6.45
C GLN A 276 -7.95 -8.26 -7.72
N ALA A 277 -6.83 -8.98 -7.90
CA ALA A 277 -6.63 -9.85 -9.04
C ALA A 277 -7.67 -10.98 -9.10
N VAL A 278 -8.01 -11.58 -7.96
CA VAL A 278 -9.07 -12.60 -7.86
C VAL A 278 -10.43 -12.02 -8.24
N ALA A 279 -10.78 -10.84 -7.75
CA ALA A 279 -12.03 -10.15 -8.12
C ALA A 279 -12.09 -9.87 -9.62
N TYR A 280 -10.98 -9.40 -10.20
CA TYR A 280 -10.88 -9.15 -11.65
C TYR A 280 -10.99 -10.43 -12.48
N ARG A 281 -10.40 -11.54 -12.02
CA ARG A 281 -10.55 -12.87 -12.64
C ARG A 281 -12.02 -13.30 -12.63
N GLN A 282 -12.70 -13.17 -11.49
CA GLN A 282 -14.12 -13.51 -11.36
C GLN A 282 -14.98 -12.70 -12.37
N MET A 283 -14.81 -11.39 -12.41
CA MET A 283 -15.54 -10.52 -13.35
C MET A 283 -15.26 -10.89 -14.81
N SER A 284 -14.00 -11.14 -15.15
CA SER A 284 -13.57 -11.48 -16.51
C SER A 284 -14.17 -12.81 -16.97
N LEU A 285 -14.23 -13.83 -16.12
CA LEU A 285 -14.85 -15.11 -16.43
C LEU A 285 -16.37 -14.98 -16.63
N LEU A 286 -17.04 -14.20 -15.78
CA LEU A 286 -18.48 -13.93 -15.90
C LEU A 286 -18.81 -13.15 -17.17
N LEU A 287 -17.93 -12.23 -17.59
CA LEU A 287 -18.01 -11.53 -18.86
C LEU A 287 -17.56 -12.38 -20.07
N ARG A 288 -17.22 -13.65 -19.86
CA ARG A 288 -16.77 -14.59 -20.89
C ARG A 288 -15.49 -14.17 -21.60
N ARG A 289 -14.62 -13.42 -20.97
CA ARG A 289 -13.27 -13.15 -21.48
C ARG A 289 -12.45 -14.43 -21.44
N PRO A 290 -11.64 -14.74 -22.47
CA PRO A 290 -10.85 -15.96 -22.50
C PRO A 290 -9.84 -15.98 -21.34
N PRO A 291 -9.78 -17.08 -20.55
CA PRO A 291 -8.82 -17.22 -19.46
C PRO A 291 -7.41 -17.53 -19.99
N GLY A 292 -6.40 -16.97 -19.33
CA GLY A 292 -5.00 -17.31 -19.50
C GLY A 292 -4.44 -18.16 -18.34
N ARG A 293 -3.18 -17.92 -17.98
CA ARG A 293 -2.50 -18.60 -16.87
C ARG A 293 -3.27 -18.45 -15.56
N GLU A 294 -3.46 -19.54 -14.84
CA GLU A 294 -4.22 -19.60 -13.58
C GLU A 294 -5.66 -19.03 -13.69
N ALA A 295 -6.23 -19.13 -14.89
CA ALA A 295 -7.53 -18.55 -15.24
C ALA A 295 -7.64 -17.01 -15.14
N TYR A 296 -6.53 -16.30 -14.98
CA TYR A 296 -6.52 -14.84 -15.07
C TYR A 296 -6.69 -14.38 -16.52
N PRO A 297 -7.33 -13.23 -16.76
CA PRO A 297 -7.41 -12.64 -18.10
C PRO A 297 -6.02 -12.18 -18.56
N GLY A 298 -5.81 -12.10 -19.88
CA GLY A 298 -4.52 -11.74 -20.47
C GLY A 298 -3.99 -10.37 -20.09
N ASP A 299 -4.86 -9.48 -19.62
CA ASP A 299 -4.52 -8.10 -19.21
C ASP A 299 -4.33 -7.93 -17.70
N VAL A 300 -4.20 -9.02 -16.92
CA VAL A 300 -4.01 -8.93 -15.46
C VAL A 300 -2.70 -8.21 -15.07
N PHE A 301 -1.65 -8.31 -15.89
CA PHE A 301 -0.45 -7.51 -15.68
C PHE A 301 -0.77 -6.01 -15.79
N TYR A 302 -1.53 -5.62 -16.80
CA TYR A 302 -1.95 -4.24 -17.02
C TYR A 302 -2.87 -3.72 -15.91
N LEU A 303 -3.67 -4.58 -15.29
CA LEU A 303 -4.48 -4.25 -14.10
C LEU A 303 -3.62 -3.61 -13.01
N HIS A 304 -2.51 -4.22 -12.64
CA HIS A 304 -1.63 -3.74 -11.58
C HIS A 304 -0.63 -2.69 -12.07
N SER A 305 -0.12 -2.80 -13.30
CA SER A 305 0.86 -1.85 -13.81
C SER A 305 0.25 -0.46 -14.00
N ARG A 306 -0.95 -0.34 -14.60
CA ARG A 306 -1.60 0.97 -14.75
C ARG A 306 -2.00 1.61 -13.43
N LEU A 307 -2.26 0.79 -12.39
CA LEU A 307 -2.51 1.26 -11.03
C LEU A 307 -1.23 1.81 -10.38
N LEU A 308 -0.18 0.98 -10.33
CA LEU A 308 1.05 1.27 -9.59
C LEU A 308 1.92 2.34 -10.27
N GLU A 309 1.87 2.46 -11.59
CA GLU A 309 2.57 3.53 -12.32
C GLU A 309 2.05 4.94 -11.99
N ARG A 310 0.88 5.07 -11.41
CA ARG A 310 0.34 6.34 -10.92
C ARG A 310 1.10 6.86 -9.70
N SER A 311 1.77 5.98 -8.96
CA SER A 311 2.66 6.35 -7.84
C SER A 311 3.99 6.84 -8.38
N SER A 312 4.36 8.07 -8.02
CA SER A 312 5.56 8.73 -8.53
C SER A 312 5.91 9.96 -7.70
N LYS A 313 7.15 10.43 -7.83
CA LYS A 313 7.59 11.76 -7.40
C LYS A 313 7.50 12.70 -8.60
N LEU A 314 6.82 13.82 -8.43
CA LEU A 314 6.76 14.88 -9.44
C LEU A 314 7.94 15.86 -9.26
N ASN A 315 8.31 16.52 -10.36
CA ASN A 315 9.32 17.55 -10.35
C ASN A 315 8.72 18.91 -9.89
N GLU A 316 9.55 19.91 -9.76
CA GLU A 316 9.19 21.23 -9.24
C GLU A 316 8.19 21.96 -10.14
N ASP A 317 8.26 21.77 -11.47
CA ASP A 317 7.33 22.40 -12.43
C ASP A 317 5.89 21.87 -12.25
N PHE A 318 5.74 20.71 -11.64
CA PHE A 318 4.46 20.06 -11.34
C PHE A 318 4.17 20.02 -9.83
N GLY A 319 4.75 20.93 -9.05
CA GLY A 319 4.45 21.11 -7.62
C GLY A 319 5.25 20.23 -6.66
N ALA A 320 6.20 19.42 -7.15
CA ALA A 320 7.09 18.58 -6.34
C ALA A 320 6.38 17.60 -5.37
N GLY A 321 5.11 17.31 -5.57
CA GLY A 321 4.36 16.34 -4.76
C GLY A 321 4.79 14.91 -5.03
N SER A 322 4.34 13.99 -4.19
CA SER A 322 4.63 12.56 -4.35
C SER A 322 3.46 11.67 -3.95
N LEU A 323 3.39 10.50 -4.58
CA LEU A 323 2.53 9.40 -4.18
C LEU A 323 3.38 8.15 -4.05
N THR A 324 3.54 7.67 -2.83
CA THR A 324 4.29 6.46 -2.47
C THR A 324 3.32 5.30 -2.34
N ALA A 325 3.63 4.13 -2.89
CA ALA A 325 2.79 2.95 -2.80
C ALA A 325 3.47 1.83 -2.03
N LEU A 326 2.72 1.23 -1.10
CA LEU A 326 3.04 -0.02 -0.44
C LEU A 326 1.98 -1.07 -0.80
N PRO A 327 2.06 -1.67 -1.99
CA PRO A 327 1.19 -2.78 -2.34
C PRO A 327 1.54 -4.01 -1.50
N ILE A 328 0.50 -4.77 -1.10
CA ILE A 328 0.65 -6.02 -0.39
C ILE A 328 0.24 -7.16 -1.32
N ILE A 329 1.07 -8.20 -1.37
CA ILE A 329 0.80 -9.46 -2.06
C ILE A 329 0.90 -10.62 -1.06
N GLU A 330 -0.07 -11.51 -1.10
CA GLU A 330 -0.07 -12.74 -0.32
C GLU A 330 0.54 -13.88 -1.14
N THR A 331 1.52 -14.56 -0.57
CA THR A 331 2.08 -15.80 -1.10
C THR A 331 1.48 -17.02 -0.42
N GLN A 332 1.68 -18.19 -1.00
CA GLN A 332 1.35 -19.48 -0.41
C GLN A 332 2.63 -20.30 -0.31
N GLY A 333 3.01 -20.69 0.91
CA GLY A 333 4.24 -21.45 1.17
C GLY A 333 5.52 -20.71 0.76
N GLY A 334 5.52 -19.39 0.79
CA GLY A 334 6.67 -18.57 0.39
C GLY A 334 6.94 -18.53 -1.12
N ASP A 335 6.05 -19.06 -1.97
CA ASP A 335 6.27 -19.10 -3.42
C ASP A 335 6.13 -17.72 -4.07
N VAL A 336 7.26 -17.08 -4.31
CA VAL A 336 7.37 -15.80 -5.03
C VAL A 336 7.39 -15.99 -6.55
N SER A 337 7.47 -17.24 -7.05
CA SER A 337 7.48 -17.55 -8.49
C SER A 337 6.08 -17.70 -9.09
N ALA A 338 5.03 -17.66 -8.26
CA ALA A 338 3.64 -17.65 -8.69
C ALA A 338 3.31 -16.46 -9.59
N PHE A 339 2.22 -16.56 -10.34
CA PHE A 339 1.93 -15.62 -11.44
C PHE A 339 1.73 -14.17 -10.97
N ILE A 340 0.88 -13.93 -9.99
CA ILE A 340 0.63 -12.56 -9.49
C ILE A 340 1.83 -11.98 -8.74
N PRO A 341 2.52 -12.71 -7.84
CA PRO A 341 3.76 -12.22 -7.22
C PRO A 341 4.82 -11.77 -8.24
N THR A 342 5.13 -12.58 -9.25
CA THR A 342 6.14 -12.23 -10.27
C THR A 342 5.77 -10.98 -11.07
N ASN A 343 4.50 -10.82 -11.40
CA ASN A 343 4.02 -9.63 -12.08
C ASN A 343 4.25 -8.37 -11.23
N VAL A 344 3.85 -8.39 -9.96
CA VAL A 344 3.95 -7.20 -9.10
C VAL A 344 5.40 -6.89 -8.72
N ILE A 345 6.25 -7.90 -8.49
CA ILE A 345 7.69 -7.71 -8.28
C ILE A 345 8.32 -6.98 -9.47
N SER A 346 7.91 -7.29 -10.70
CA SER A 346 8.45 -6.63 -11.90
C SER A 346 7.98 -5.18 -12.06
N ILE A 347 6.80 -4.83 -11.55
CA ILE A 347 6.22 -3.49 -11.63
C ILE A 347 6.81 -2.56 -10.56
N THR A 348 7.14 -3.11 -9.39
CA THR A 348 7.57 -2.34 -8.22
C THR A 348 9.08 -2.02 -8.22
N ASP A 349 9.48 -1.04 -7.41
CA ASP A 349 10.85 -0.58 -7.27
C ASP A 349 11.62 -1.33 -6.16
N GLY A 350 11.14 -2.49 -5.80
CA GLY A 350 11.70 -3.38 -4.78
C GLY A 350 10.62 -4.09 -3.99
N GLN A 351 11.05 -4.91 -3.03
CA GLN A 351 10.16 -5.68 -2.17
C GLN A 351 10.74 -5.87 -0.76
N ILE A 352 9.82 -5.86 0.21
CA ILE A 352 10.03 -6.30 1.60
C ILE A 352 9.43 -7.70 1.70
N PHE A 353 10.27 -8.71 1.76
CA PHE A 353 9.87 -10.11 1.88
C PHE A 353 9.75 -10.51 3.34
N LEU A 354 8.55 -10.92 3.77
CA LEU A 354 8.29 -11.41 5.12
C LEU A 354 8.22 -12.93 5.11
N GLU A 355 9.14 -13.56 5.84
CA GLU A 355 9.35 -15.00 5.85
C GLU A 355 8.67 -15.66 7.06
N THR A 356 7.94 -16.73 6.80
CA THR A 356 7.20 -17.47 7.82
C THR A 356 8.11 -18.10 8.87
N GLU A 357 9.25 -18.65 8.47
CA GLU A 357 10.22 -19.26 9.40
C GLU A 357 10.78 -18.25 10.39
N LEU A 358 11.15 -17.05 9.93
CA LEU A 358 11.62 -15.99 10.83
C LEU A 358 10.53 -15.57 11.82
N CYS A 359 9.27 -15.53 11.37
CA CYS A 359 8.14 -15.22 12.24
C CYS A 359 7.97 -16.26 13.35
N TYR A 360 8.10 -17.55 13.03
CA TYR A 360 8.04 -18.64 14.02
C TYR A 360 9.24 -18.67 14.97
N GLN A 361 10.40 -18.24 14.53
CA GLN A 361 11.59 -18.04 15.37
C GLN A 361 11.47 -16.82 16.31
N GLY A 362 10.35 -16.08 16.25
CA GLY A 362 10.14 -14.88 17.07
C GLY A 362 10.88 -13.64 16.56
N ILE A 363 11.40 -13.66 15.34
CA ILE A 363 12.01 -12.50 14.69
C ILE A 363 10.86 -11.70 14.04
N ARG A 364 10.53 -10.57 14.63
CA ARG A 364 9.44 -9.69 14.18
C ARG A 364 9.89 -8.24 14.18
N PRO A 365 9.73 -7.50 13.04
CA PRO A 365 9.17 -7.95 11.76
C PRO A 365 10.02 -9.05 11.10
N ALA A 366 9.36 -10.01 10.46
CA ALA A 366 9.99 -11.19 9.89
C ALA A 366 10.66 -10.92 8.52
N VAL A 367 11.42 -9.83 8.44
CA VAL A 367 12.03 -9.36 7.19
C VAL A 367 13.22 -10.25 6.79
N ASN A 368 13.10 -10.91 5.65
CA ASN A 368 14.24 -11.60 5.04
C ASN A 368 15.11 -10.60 4.28
N THR A 369 16.26 -10.26 4.85
CA THR A 369 17.18 -9.28 4.27
C THR A 369 17.89 -9.74 3.00
N GLY A 370 17.93 -11.04 2.73
CA GLY A 370 18.49 -11.59 1.49
C GLY A 370 17.59 -11.45 0.27
N LEU A 371 16.28 -11.66 0.47
CA LEU A 371 15.28 -11.57 -0.59
C LEU A 371 14.65 -10.17 -0.72
N SER A 372 14.84 -9.32 0.27
CA SER A 372 14.31 -7.95 0.28
C SER A 372 15.29 -6.99 -0.39
N VAL A 373 14.75 -6.13 -1.26
CA VAL A 373 15.54 -5.19 -2.07
C VAL A 373 14.79 -3.87 -2.19
N SER A 374 15.49 -2.75 -2.00
CA SER A 374 15.03 -1.42 -2.45
C SER A 374 15.90 -1.00 -3.64
N ARG A 375 15.28 -0.76 -4.81
CA ARG A 375 16.02 -0.30 -6.01
C ARG A 375 16.42 1.16 -5.92
N VAL A 376 15.76 1.96 -5.09
CA VAL A 376 16.14 3.34 -4.77
C VAL A 376 17.32 3.36 -3.80
N GLY A 377 17.30 2.45 -2.83
CA GLY A 377 18.39 2.24 -1.89
C GLY A 377 18.72 3.47 -1.06
N SER A 378 20.01 3.72 -0.85
CA SER A 378 20.49 4.80 0.02
C SER A 378 20.13 6.23 -0.44
N SER A 379 19.62 6.41 -1.66
CA SER A 379 19.08 7.71 -2.10
C SER A 379 17.81 8.10 -1.33
N ALA A 380 17.11 7.11 -0.76
CA ALA A 380 15.94 7.29 0.10
C ALA A 380 16.28 7.30 1.60
N GLN A 381 17.54 7.53 1.97
CA GLN A 381 17.98 7.63 3.37
C GLN A 381 18.53 9.02 3.67
N THR A 382 18.35 9.45 4.93
CA THR A 382 19.05 10.61 5.46
C THR A 382 20.56 10.37 5.50
N ASN A 383 21.37 11.42 5.50
CA ASN A 383 22.83 11.28 5.57
C ASN A 383 23.30 10.58 6.86
N ALA A 384 22.62 10.84 7.97
CA ALA A 384 22.86 10.18 9.23
C ALA A 384 22.60 8.66 9.13
N MET A 385 21.42 8.27 8.65
CA MET A 385 21.03 6.87 8.47
C MET A 385 22.00 6.15 7.53
N LYS A 386 22.28 6.72 6.37
CA LYS A 386 23.21 6.17 5.38
C LYS A 386 24.59 5.85 5.96
N SER A 387 25.09 6.71 6.86
CA SER A 387 26.42 6.51 7.46
C SER A 387 26.48 5.35 8.45
N VAL A 388 25.37 5.04 9.16
CA VAL A 388 25.33 3.97 10.18
C VAL A 388 24.78 2.65 9.64
N ALA A 389 23.83 2.70 8.70
CA ALA A 389 23.14 1.52 8.21
C ALA A 389 23.90 0.76 7.11
N GLY A 390 24.86 1.41 6.43
CA GLY A 390 25.52 0.85 5.24
C GLY A 390 26.18 -0.53 5.44
N LYS A 391 26.60 -0.85 6.66
CA LYS A 391 27.24 -2.13 7.00
C LYS A 391 26.28 -3.19 7.55
N VAL A 392 25.11 -2.80 8.06
CA VAL A 392 24.22 -3.70 8.80
C VAL A 392 23.73 -4.87 7.93
N LYS A 393 23.31 -4.58 6.70
CA LYS A 393 22.84 -5.63 5.77
C LYS A 393 23.92 -6.66 5.46
N LEU A 394 25.15 -6.20 5.27
CA LEU A 394 26.30 -7.06 5.01
C LEU A 394 26.65 -7.92 6.24
N GLU A 395 26.72 -7.31 7.42
CA GLU A 395 27.02 -8.02 8.67
C GLU A 395 25.98 -9.09 9.00
N LEU A 396 24.68 -8.80 8.79
CA LEU A 396 23.61 -9.78 8.97
C LEU A 396 23.65 -10.90 7.93
N ALA A 397 24.02 -10.61 6.68
CA ALA A 397 24.20 -11.63 5.66
C ALA A 397 25.36 -12.58 6.00
N GLN A 398 26.51 -12.03 6.40
CA GLN A 398 27.68 -12.81 6.85
C GLN A 398 27.35 -13.65 8.09
N TYR A 399 26.61 -13.06 9.04
CA TYR A 399 26.17 -13.81 10.22
C TYR A 399 25.31 -15.02 9.85
N ARG A 400 24.33 -14.87 8.96
CA ARG A 400 23.46 -15.98 8.54
C ARG A 400 24.25 -17.10 7.86
N GLU A 401 25.19 -16.73 7.00
CA GLU A 401 26.08 -17.69 6.34
C GLU A 401 26.92 -18.46 7.35
N MET A 402 27.61 -17.74 8.23
CA MET A 402 28.45 -18.37 9.25
C MET A 402 27.67 -19.15 10.30
N ALA A 403 26.48 -18.70 10.68
CA ALA A 403 25.59 -19.43 11.60
C ALA A 403 25.16 -20.79 11.04
N ALA A 404 24.93 -20.89 9.74
CA ALA A 404 24.63 -22.15 9.07
C ALA A 404 25.85 -23.11 9.12
N PHE A 405 27.05 -22.61 8.88
CA PHE A 405 28.29 -23.40 8.98
C PHE A 405 28.62 -23.81 10.44
N ALA A 406 28.36 -22.94 11.40
CA ALA A 406 28.63 -23.20 12.80
C ALA A 406 27.84 -24.38 13.39
N GLN A 407 26.71 -24.74 12.77
CA GLN A 407 25.94 -25.94 13.16
C GLN A 407 26.68 -27.25 12.86
N PHE A 408 27.65 -27.24 11.94
CA PHE A 408 28.38 -28.43 11.48
C PHE A 408 29.85 -28.50 11.94
N GLY A 409 30.39 -27.45 12.56
CA GLY A 409 31.79 -27.36 12.95
C GLY A 409 31.99 -27.05 14.44
N SER A 410 32.96 -27.76 15.10
CA SER A 410 33.24 -27.61 16.52
C SER A 410 34.33 -26.57 16.86
N ASP A 411 35.20 -26.22 15.91
CA ASP A 411 36.31 -25.32 16.12
C ASP A 411 36.20 -24.08 15.24
N LEU A 412 35.70 -23.00 15.84
CA LEU A 412 35.60 -21.70 15.19
C LEU A 412 36.78 -20.82 15.66
N ASP A 413 37.41 -20.14 14.71
CA ASP A 413 38.41 -19.13 15.01
C ASP A 413 37.83 -17.92 15.74
N ALA A 414 38.66 -17.15 16.42
CA ALA A 414 38.23 -16.01 17.24
C ALA A 414 37.51 -14.92 16.43
N SER A 415 37.87 -14.74 15.14
CA SER A 415 37.22 -13.74 14.26
C SER A 415 35.81 -14.17 13.89
N THR A 416 35.60 -15.42 13.55
CA THR A 416 34.28 -16.00 13.26
C THR A 416 33.39 -15.99 14.50
N GLN A 417 33.94 -16.30 15.68
CA GLN A 417 33.18 -16.23 16.93
C GLN A 417 32.73 -14.78 17.24
N ALA A 418 33.61 -13.80 17.02
CA ALA A 418 33.24 -12.38 17.20
C ALA A 418 32.14 -11.94 16.24
N LEU A 419 32.18 -12.38 14.96
CA LEU A 419 31.17 -12.11 13.97
C LEU A 419 29.82 -12.74 14.36
N LEU A 420 29.83 -14.00 14.82
CA LEU A 420 28.60 -14.67 15.28
C LEU A 420 27.99 -13.98 16.51
N ASN A 421 28.84 -13.57 17.46
CA ASN A 421 28.38 -12.87 18.65
C ASN A 421 27.79 -11.51 18.34
N ARG A 422 28.35 -10.75 17.41
CA ARG A 422 27.81 -9.46 16.96
C ARG A 422 26.55 -9.64 16.14
N GLY A 423 26.51 -10.57 15.18
CA GLY A 423 25.36 -10.86 14.35
C GLY A 423 24.15 -11.32 15.15
N ALA A 424 24.34 -12.13 16.19
CA ALA A 424 23.25 -12.52 17.08
C ALA A 424 22.62 -11.32 17.80
N ARG A 425 23.46 -10.39 18.29
CA ARG A 425 22.97 -9.15 18.93
C ARG A 425 22.29 -8.21 17.94
N LEU A 426 22.83 -8.07 16.73
CA LEU A 426 22.19 -7.28 15.68
C LEU A 426 20.85 -7.87 15.28
N THR A 427 20.73 -9.19 15.18
CA THR A 427 19.45 -9.87 14.88
C THR A 427 18.42 -9.58 15.96
N GLU A 428 18.82 -9.65 17.24
CA GLU A 428 17.93 -9.31 18.36
C GLU A 428 17.56 -7.83 18.36
N LEU A 429 18.50 -6.95 18.06
CA LEU A 429 18.29 -5.51 17.97
C LEU A 429 17.32 -5.13 16.86
N MET A 430 17.28 -5.88 15.74
CA MET A 430 16.35 -5.62 14.64
C MET A 430 14.90 -5.98 14.97
N LYS A 431 14.65 -6.73 16.04
CA LYS A 431 13.28 -7.00 16.49
C LYS A 431 12.60 -5.71 16.95
N GLN A 432 11.34 -5.58 16.65
CA GLN A 432 10.54 -4.41 17.02
C GLN A 432 9.08 -4.82 17.23
N ASN A 433 8.48 -4.33 18.30
CA ASN A 433 7.07 -4.58 18.59
C ASN A 433 6.17 -3.87 17.57
N GLN A 434 5.03 -4.46 17.28
CA GLN A 434 4.00 -3.82 16.47
C GLN A 434 3.50 -2.53 17.13
N TYR A 435 3.14 -1.56 16.32
CA TYR A 435 2.60 -0.26 16.76
C TYR A 435 3.57 0.55 17.62
N SER A 436 4.85 0.33 17.41
CA SER A 436 5.92 1.01 18.13
C SER A 436 6.96 1.56 17.16
N PRO A 437 6.54 2.40 16.19
CA PRO A 437 7.49 3.00 15.25
C PRO A 437 8.44 3.96 15.95
N MET A 438 9.63 4.11 15.40
CA MET A 438 10.71 4.94 15.92
C MET A 438 11.03 6.06 14.93
N THR A 439 11.45 7.20 15.45
CA THR A 439 11.95 8.29 14.60
C THR A 439 13.29 7.92 13.95
N ASN A 440 13.59 8.57 12.83
CA ASN A 440 14.86 8.34 12.13
C ASN A 440 16.09 8.55 13.03
N ALA A 441 16.07 9.62 13.85
CA ALA A 441 17.17 9.91 14.78
C ALA A 441 17.35 8.82 15.84
N GLU A 442 16.26 8.27 16.38
CA GLU A 442 16.30 7.16 17.32
C GLU A 442 16.89 5.90 16.67
N ILE A 443 16.44 5.56 15.45
CA ILE A 443 16.97 4.41 14.71
C ILE A 443 18.47 4.57 14.45
N VAL A 444 18.93 5.77 14.07
CA VAL A 444 20.36 6.06 13.86
C VAL A 444 21.17 5.75 15.13
N CYS A 445 20.72 6.20 16.31
CA CYS A 445 21.41 5.95 17.57
C CYS A 445 21.42 4.47 17.94
N VAL A 446 20.30 3.77 17.76
CA VAL A 446 20.16 2.33 18.05
C VAL A 446 21.04 1.50 17.12
N ILE A 447 21.02 1.76 15.81
CA ILE A 447 21.87 1.08 14.83
C ILE A 447 23.36 1.34 15.14
N TYR A 448 23.70 2.59 15.49
CA TYR A 448 25.07 2.94 15.86
C TYR A 448 25.53 2.16 17.12
N ALA A 449 24.67 2.01 18.14
CA ALA A 449 24.99 1.19 19.31
C ALA A 449 25.27 -0.28 18.93
N GLY A 450 24.47 -0.84 17.99
CA GLY A 450 24.66 -2.21 17.51
C GLY A 450 25.93 -2.44 16.71
N THR A 451 26.36 -1.45 15.93
CA THR A 451 27.51 -1.57 15.01
C THR A 451 28.83 -1.07 15.61
N SER A 452 28.79 -0.23 16.65
CA SER A 452 29.98 0.36 17.29
C SER A 452 30.63 -0.52 18.38
N GLY A 453 30.06 -1.69 18.69
CA GLY A 453 30.53 -2.58 19.75
C GLY A 453 30.01 -2.27 21.15
N ALA A 454 29.09 -1.31 21.29
CA ALA A 454 28.49 -0.98 22.60
C ALA A 454 27.69 -2.15 23.20
N LEU A 455 27.17 -3.06 22.34
CA LEU A 455 26.47 -4.26 22.76
C LEU A 455 27.35 -5.48 23.03
N ASP A 456 28.64 -5.44 22.76
CA ASP A 456 29.51 -6.64 22.82
C ASP A 456 29.51 -7.32 24.19
N LYS A 457 29.31 -6.55 25.27
CA LYS A 457 29.22 -7.04 26.66
C LYS A 457 27.79 -7.35 27.12
N VAL A 458 26.78 -7.00 26.34
CA VAL A 458 25.36 -7.23 26.67
C VAL A 458 24.99 -8.65 26.27
N ALA A 459 24.34 -9.41 27.15
CA ALA A 459 23.82 -10.72 26.79
C ALA A 459 22.72 -10.60 25.72
N VAL A 460 22.64 -11.53 24.77
CA VAL A 460 21.65 -11.47 23.65
C VAL A 460 20.23 -11.29 24.18
N LYS A 461 19.85 -12.00 25.25
CA LYS A 461 18.53 -11.89 25.89
C LYS A 461 18.22 -10.49 26.47
N ASP A 462 19.22 -9.70 26.76
CA ASP A 462 19.10 -8.38 27.39
C ASP A 462 19.21 -7.23 26.39
N VAL A 463 19.42 -7.52 25.09
CA VAL A 463 19.53 -6.49 24.02
C VAL A 463 18.26 -5.66 23.94
N GLY A 464 17.07 -6.28 23.99
CA GLY A 464 15.80 -5.56 23.98
C GLY A 464 15.61 -4.64 25.19
N ARG A 465 16.08 -5.08 26.39
CA ARG A 465 16.06 -4.26 27.61
C ARG A 465 17.04 -3.09 27.49
N PHE A 466 18.20 -3.31 26.92
CA PHE A 466 19.20 -2.27 26.65
C PHE A 466 18.64 -1.22 25.70
N GLU A 467 18.03 -1.64 24.57
CA GLU A 467 17.40 -0.75 23.60
C GLU A 467 16.31 0.12 24.24
N ALA A 468 15.38 -0.50 24.98
CA ALA A 468 14.30 0.23 25.64
C ALA A 468 14.83 1.27 26.64
N GLY A 469 15.87 0.93 27.40
CA GLY A 469 16.54 1.85 28.32
C GLY A 469 17.26 2.99 27.59
N LEU A 470 17.99 2.67 26.52
CA LEU A 470 18.68 3.66 25.70
C LEU A 470 17.69 4.64 25.07
N LEU A 471 16.59 4.16 24.52
CA LEU A 471 15.54 5.03 23.96
C LEU A 471 14.93 5.96 25.00
N LYS A 472 14.67 5.45 26.21
CA LYS A 472 14.20 6.27 27.33
C LYS A 472 15.20 7.36 27.68
N HIS A 473 16.50 7.02 27.77
CA HIS A 473 17.60 7.97 28.03
C HIS A 473 17.67 9.05 26.93
N LEU A 474 17.66 8.64 25.67
CA LEU A 474 17.70 9.57 24.53
C LEU A 474 16.50 10.53 24.48
N ARG A 475 15.30 10.03 24.79
CA ARG A 475 14.06 10.85 24.83
C ARG A 475 14.01 11.85 25.99
N THR A 476 14.80 11.63 27.03
CA THR A 476 14.88 12.52 28.20
C THR A 476 16.16 13.35 28.20
N THR A 477 17.28 12.74 28.51
CA THR A 477 18.59 13.41 28.65
C THR A 477 19.21 13.72 27.28
N GLY A 478 19.10 12.81 26.32
CA GLY A 478 19.69 12.95 24.99
C GLY A 478 18.80 13.69 23.95
N LYS A 479 17.74 14.38 24.38
CA LYS A 479 16.79 15.02 23.47
C LYS A 479 17.46 16.00 22.49
N ALA A 480 18.41 16.77 22.96
CA ALA A 480 19.16 17.73 22.14
C ALA A 480 19.93 17.03 21.00
N LEU A 481 20.47 15.82 21.25
CA LEU A 481 21.14 15.02 20.23
C LEU A 481 20.14 14.54 19.15
N LEU A 482 18.97 14.04 19.55
CA LEU A 482 17.93 13.62 18.59
C LEU A 482 17.45 14.80 17.71
N GLU A 483 17.30 15.97 18.30
CA GLU A 483 16.96 17.19 17.57
C GLU A 483 18.06 17.60 16.59
N ASP A 484 19.33 17.50 16.99
CA ASP A 484 20.48 17.82 16.12
C ASP A 484 20.53 16.87 14.91
N ILE A 485 20.38 15.58 15.12
CA ILE A 485 20.33 14.57 14.03
C ILE A 485 19.18 14.88 13.07
N THR A 486 18.01 15.23 13.60
CA THR A 486 16.81 15.49 12.78
C THR A 486 16.94 16.78 11.96
N LYS A 487 17.48 17.86 12.56
CA LYS A 487 17.52 19.18 11.91
C LYS A 487 18.65 19.32 10.89
N ASN A 488 19.83 18.75 11.20
CA ASN A 488 21.04 19.04 10.43
C ASN A 488 21.38 17.97 9.39
N ASP A 489 20.74 16.80 9.42
CA ASP A 489 20.93 15.66 8.47
C ASP A 489 22.37 15.50 7.97
N ARG A 490 23.33 15.49 8.88
CA ARG A 490 24.76 15.30 8.55
C ARG A 490 25.19 13.86 8.81
N LYS A 491 26.26 13.45 8.15
CA LYS A 491 26.86 12.15 8.38
C LYS A 491 27.28 11.99 9.85
N VAL A 492 27.12 10.79 10.39
CA VAL A 492 27.61 10.43 11.73
C VAL A 492 29.14 10.28 11.65
N ALA A 493 29.82 11.39 11.90
CA ALA A 493 31.28 11.50 11.92
C ALA A 493 31.70 12.68 12.82
N GLY A 494 32.96 12.71 13.26
CA GLY A 494 33.52 13.81 14.03
C GLY A 494 32.75 14.08 15.33
N ASP A 495 32.27 15.31 15.53
CA ASP A 495 31.64 15.70 16.79
C ASP A 495 30.25 15.04 17.00
N LEU A 496 29.48 14.82 15.94
CA LEU A 496 28.22 14.11 16.06
C LEU A 496 28.44 12.66 16.50
N GLU A 497 29.45 11.99 15.96
CA GLU A 497 29.80 10.64 16.35
C GLU A 497 30.24 10.58 17.82
N LYS A 498 31.06 11.55 18.26
CA LYS A 498 31.46 11.67 19.66
C LYS A 498 30.26 11.87 20.58
N ALA A 499 29.31 12.72 20.17
CA ALA A 499 28.10 12.98 20.95
C ALA A 499 27.24 11.72 21.10
N ILE A 500 27.02 10.95 20.00
CA ILE A 500 26.29 9.69 20.04
C ILE A 500 27.01 8.67 20.96
N LYS A 501 28.33 8.53 20.82
CA LYS A 501 29.16 7.67 21.69
C LYS A 501 29.04 8.06 23.16
N ALA A 502 29.04 9.35 23.45
CA ALA A 502 28.97 9.86 24.82
C ALA A 502 27.62 9.52 25.47
N GLU A 503 26.52 9.71 24.78
CA GLU A 503 25.17 9.39 25.27
C GLU A 503 25.00 7.88 25.50
N ILE A 504 25.45 7.04 24.54
CA ILE A 504 25.42 5.58 24.70
C ILE A 504 26.28 5.14 25.88
N ALA A 505 27.49 5.69 26.02
CA ALA A 505 28.38 5.35 27.12
C ALA A 505 27.86 5.83 28.49
N ALA A 506 27.21 6.98 28.54
CA ALA A 506 26.55 7.48 29.74
C ALA A 506 25.44 6.51 30.20
N PHE A 507 24.59 6.09 29.28
CA PHE A 507 23.53 5.10 29.57
C PHE A 507 24.13 3.74 29.96
N ALA A 508 25.12 3.25 29.21
CA ALA A 508 25.70 1.91 29.43
C ALA A 508 26.39 1.75 30.81
N LYS A 509 26.83 2.83 31.44
CA LYS A 509 27.43 2.79 32.82
C LYS A 509 26.39 2.40 33.87
N ASP A 510 25.15 2.81 33.66
CA ASP A 510 24.03 2.56 34.59
C ASP A 510 23.23 1.30 34.24
N PHE A 511 23.60 0.66 33.14
CA PHE A 511 22.93 -0.57 32.67
C PHE A 511 23.58 -1.79 33.33
N ALA A 512 22.93 -2.37 34.32
CA ALA A 512 23.33 -3.57 35.04
C ALA A 512 22.53 -4.82 34.65
#